data_e5acc70258807a9ac888aac3f50161fa
#
_entry.id   e5acc70258807a9ac888aac3f50161fa
#
_cell.length_a   1.000
_cell.length_b   1.000
_cell.length_c   1.000
_cell.angle_alpha   90.00
_cell.angle_beta   90.00
_cell.angle_gamma   90.00
#
_symmetry.space_group_name_H-M   'P 1'
#
loop_
_entity.id
_entity.type
_entity.pdbx_description
1 polymer ?
#
loop_
_entity_poly.entity_id
_entity_poly.type
_entity_poly.pdbx_seq_one_letter_code
_entity_poly.pdbx_strand_id
1 'polypeptide(L)'
;MDTNKKLPLEYIIREPQIKIKRSPVIFMLHGYGSNEEDLFSFANALPPEYTIISFRAPYHLASFGYAWYMINFDADQNNWSDTQQAIESRDLIMHAIEEACCVYDLDARNVTLLGFSQGSILSMAVALSYPKKIRNVIALSGYLNKDIIKEGYEREHSMTHFYISHGSSDQVIPVEWARQTPVILDSIGVKYQYEEFPVGHGVSPQNFYSFREWLTQQ
;
A
#
# COMPACT_ATOMS: atom_id res chain seq x y z
N MET A 1 -14.83 -6.42 24.95
CA MET A 1 -14.26 -5.61 23.84
C MET A 1 -15.38 -5.29 22.89
N ASP A 2 -15.60 -4.03 22.65
CA ASP A 2 -16.74 -3.56 21.85
C ASP A 2 -16.47 -3.91 20.36
N THR A 3 -17.11 -4.97 19.89
CA THR A 3 -16.90 -5.56 18.55
C THR A 3 -17.63 -4.80 17.44
N ASN A 4 -18.05 -3.56 17.70
CA ASN A 4 -18.91 -2.80 16.80
C ASN A 4 -18.23 -1.55 16.20
N LYS A 5 -16.90 -1.53 16.13
CA LYS A 5 -16.16 -0.45 15.46
C LYS A 5 -16.16 -0.71 13.96
N LYS A 6 -17.16 -0.17 13.27
CA LYS A 6 -17.31 -0.35 11.82
C LYS A 6 -16.49 0.69 11.07
N LEU A 7 -15.45 0.25 10.35
CA LEU A 7 -14.73 1.07 9.38
C LEU A 7 -15.42 1.03 8.00
N PRO A 8 -15.11 1.96 7.11
CA PRO A 8 -15.63 1.96 5.74
C PRO A 8 -15.27 0.72 4.90
N LEU A 9 -14.18 0.03 5.28
CA LEU A 9 -13.71 -1.21 4.66
C LEU A 9 -13.75 -2.36 5.66
N GLU A 10 -14.00 -3.57 5.18
CA GLU A 10 -13.74 -4.80 5.95
C GLU A 10 -12.25 -4.92 6.24
N TYR A 11 -11.88 -5.46 7.42
CA TYR A 11 -10.49 -5.54 7.83
C TYR A 11 -10.25 -6.61 8.87
N ILE A 12 -8.99 -6.98 9.01
CA ILE A 12 -8.45 -7.72 10.16
C ILE A 12 -7.37 -6.88 10.85
N ILE A 13 -7.20 -7.09 12.14
CA ILE A 13 -6.30 -6.27 12.96
C ILE A 13 -5.40 -7.13 13.85
N ARG A 14 -4.11 -6.76 13.95
CA ARG A 14 -3.19 -7.15 15.01
C ARG A 14 -2.93 -5.94 15.90
N GLU A 15 -3.38 -6.01 17.15
CA GLU A 15 -3.03 -5.00 18.16
C GLU A 15 -1.52 -5.00 18.45
N PRO A 16 -0.95 -3.86 18.92
CA PRO A 16 0.47 -3.81 19.26
C PRO A 16 0.77 -4.77 20.42
N GLN A 17 1.86 -5.51 20.30
CA GLN A 17 2.32 -6.44 21.33
C GLN A 17 3.06 -5.70 22.46
N ILE A 18 3.61 -4.53 22.17
CA ILE A 18 4.23 -3.61 23.13
C ILE A 18 3.29 -2.40 23.28
N LYS A 19 2.74 -2.22 24.48
CA LYS A 19 1.84 -1.10 24.76
C LYS A 19 2.58 0.22 24.79
N ILE A 20 2.18 1.13 23.93
CA ILE A 20 2.61 2.53 23.90
C ILE A 20 1.36 3.41 23.89
N LYS A 21 1.49 4.70 24.22
CA LYS A 21 0.34 5.60 24.38
C LYS A 21 -0.52 5.70 23.12
N ARG A 22 0.12 5.84 21.96
CA ARG A 22 -0.48 5.78 20.63
C ARG A 22 0.45 5.00 19.72
N SER A 23 0.01 3.85 19.28
CA SER A 23 0.84 3.00 18.43
C SER A 23 0.96 3.56 17.01
N PRO A 24 2.16 3.49 16.40
CA PRO A 24 2.26 3.64 14.96
C PRO A 24 1.43 2.55 14.27
N VAL A 25 1.03 2.79 13.04
CA VAL A 25 0.16 1.86 12.34
C VAL A 25 0.67 1.52 10.95
N ILE A 26 0.52 0.24 10.57
CA ILE A 26 0.72 -0.24 9.21
C ILE A 26 -0.64 -0.64 8.66
N PHE A 27 -1.07 0.01 7.57
CA PHE A 27 -2.21 -0.42 6.78
C PHE A 27 -1.73 -1.25 5.61
N MET A 28 -2.30 -2.45 5.45
CA MET A 28 -1.95 -3.38 4.39
C MET A 28 -3.00 -3.37 3.29
N LEU A 29 -2.56 -3.29 2.03
CA LEU A 29 -3.39 -3.27 0.83
C LEU A 29 -2.97 -4.43 -0.10
N HIS A 30 -3.82 -5.45 -0.21
CA HIS A 30 -3.55 -6.65 -1.00
C HIS A 30 -3.59 -6.42 -2.52
N GLY A 31 -3.13 -7.39 -3.30
CA GLY A 31 -3.17 -7.39 -4.75
C GLY A 31 -4.55 -7.75 -5.32
N TYR A 32 -4.70 -7.61 -6.65
CA TYR A 32 -5.90 -8.01 -7.39
C TYR A 32 -6.20 -9.50 -7.20
N GLY A 33 -7.46 -9.83 -6.91
CA GLY A 33 -7.89 -11.22 -6.72
C GLY A 33 -7.53 -11.83 -5.37
N SER A 34 -7.02 -11.04 -4.42
CA SER A 34 -6.67 -11.47 -3.08
C SER A 34 -7.66 -10.96 -2.03
N ASN A 35 -7.26 -10.92 -0.76
CA ASN A 35 -8.07 -10.46 0.37
C ASN A 35 -7.17 -9.94 1.50
N GLU A 36 -7.79 -9.54 2.61
CA GLU A 36 -7.13 -8.98 3.80
C GLU A 36 -6.18 -9.94 4.51
N GLU A 37 -6.29 -11.26 4.30
CA GLU A 37 -5.45 -12.25 4.96
C GLU A 37 -4.06 -12.39 4.32
N ASP A 38 -3.91 -12.02 3.04
CA ASP A 38 -2.71 -12.22 2.24
C ASP A 38 -1.47 -11.58 2.89
N LEU A 39 -1.36 -10.26 2.85
CA LEU A 39 -0.23 -9.54 3.46
C LEU A 39 -0.23 -9.65 4.99
N PHE A 40 -1.37 -9.92 5.60
CA PHE A 40 -1.47 -10.12 7.04
C PHE A 40 -0.64 -11.31 7.55
N SER A 41 -0.30 -12.24 6.68
CA SER A 41 0.67 -13.30 6.95
C SER A 41 2.03 -12.77 7.46
N PHE A 42 2.41 -11.55 7.09
CA PHE A 42 3.62 -10.86 7.57
C PHE A 42 3.48 -10.25 8.96
N ALA A 43 2.26 -10.07 9.46
CA ALA A 43 1.98 -9.26 10.65
C ALA A 43 2.82 -9.67 11.88
N ASN A 44 2.99 -10.95 12.12
CA ASN A 44 3.74 -11.44 13.29
C ASN A 44 5.26 -11.23 13.19
N ALA A 45 5.78 -11.00 11.99
CA ALA A 45 7.21 -10.76 11.76
C ALA A 45 7.56 -9.25 11.64
N LEU A 46 6.54 -8.37 11.65
CA LEU A 46 6.71 -6.90 11.67
C LEU A 46 6.87 -6.40 13.11
N PRO A 47 7.42 -5.16 13.30
CA PRO A 47 7.76 -4.64 14.62
C PRO A 47 6.58 -4.70 15.60
N PRO A 48 6.82 -5.14 16.85
CA PRO A 48 5.77 -5.46 17.82
C PRO A 48 5.01 -4.24 18.36
N GLU A 49 5.58 -3.03 18.23
CA GLU A 49 4.96 -1.78 18.67
C GLU A 49 3.90 -1.25 17.70
N TYR A 50 3.86 -1.73 16.45
CA TYR A 50 2.87 -1.29 15.47
C TYR A 50 1.52 -1.97 15.69
N THR A 51 0.44 -1.22 15.52
CA THR A 51 -0.86 -1.79 15.14
C THR A 51 -0.81 -2.12 13.65
N ILE A 52 -1.33 -3.28 13.26
CA ILE A 52 -1.42 -3.67 11.85
C ILE A 52 -2.88 -3.87 11.49
N ILE A 53 -3.34 -3.18 10.46
CA ILE A 53 -4.69 -3.28 9.94
C ILE A 53 -4.60 -3.64 8.45
N SER A 54 -5.14 -4.78 8.08
CA SER A 54 -5.19 -5.22 6.69
C SER A 54 -6.60 -5.05 6.16
N PHE A 55 -6.77 -4.23 5.13
CA PHE A 55 -8.06 -3.93 4.52
C PHE A 55 -8.40 -4.94 3.42
N ARG A 56 -9.70 -5.27 3.31
CA ARG A 56 -10.29 -5.93 2.16
C ARG A 56 -10.72 -4.90 1.14
N ALA A 57 -10.36 -5.10 -0.13
CA ALA A 57 -10.78 -4.25 -1.23
C ALA A 57 -12.32 -4.33 -1.45
N PRO A 58 -12.94 -3.25 -1.98
CA PRO A 58 -14.40 -3.15 -2.02
C PRO A 58 -15.09 -3.99 -3.10
N TYR A 59 -14.38 -4.34 -4.19
CA TYR A 59 -15.01 -5.02 -5.33
C TYR A 59 -14.78 -6.54 -5.26
N HIS A 60 -15.86 -7.30 -5.05
CA HIS A 60 -15.81 -8.77 -5.06
C HIS A 60 -15.70 -9.29 -6.50
N LEU A 61 -14.74 -10.16 -6.74
CA LEU A 61 -14.59 -10.87 -8.02
C LEU A 61 -15.34 -12.21 -7.96
N ALA A 62 -16.16 -12.47 -8.95
CA ALA A 62 -17.12 -13.59 -8.94
C ALA A 62 -16.48 -14.98 -8.72
N SER A 63 -15.20 -15.16 -9.08
CA SER A 63 -14.52 -16.46 -9.01
C SER A 63 -13.40 -16.52 -7.96
N PHE A 64 -12.87 -15.38 -7.50
CA PHE A 64 -11.72 -15.36 -6.59
C PHE A 64 -11.48 -13.96 -6.00
N GLY A 65 -11.51 -13.84 -4.69
CA GLY A 65 -11.05 -12.68 -3.93
C GLY A 65 -11.70 -11.33 -4.29
N TYR A 66 -10.93 -10.28 -4.07
CA TYR A 66 -11.38 -8.90 -4.16
C TYR A 66 -10.41 -8.04 -4.96
N ALA A 67 -10.87 -6.91 -5.44
CA ALA A 67 -10.09 -5.94 -6.19
C ALA A 67 -10.35 -4.52 -5.70
N TRP A 68 -9.34 -3.66 -5.78
CA TRP A 68 -9.48 -2.23 -5.50
C TRP A 68 -10.14 -1.50 -6.67
N TYR A 69 -9.91 -1.99 -7.89
CA TYR A 69 -10.53 -1.54 -9.12
C TYR A 69 -10.46 -2.65 -10.15
N MET A 70 -11.37 -2.65 -11.10
CA MET A 70 -11.42 -3.68 -12.13
C MET A 70 -10.29 -3.50 -13.15
N ILE A 71 -9.74 -4.61 -13.60
CA ILE A 71 -8.80 -4.69 -14.71
C ILE A 71 -9.50 -5.48 -15.82
N ASN A 72 -9.75 -4.84 -16.95
CA ASN A 72 -10.29 -5.51 -18.13
C ASN A 72 -9.13 -6.07 -18.94
N PHE A 73 -9.05 -7.37 -19.01
CA PHE A 73 -8.09 -8.09 -19.85
C PHE A 73 -8.72 -8.24 -21.23
N ASP A 74 -8.41 -7.33 -22.15
CA ASP A 74 -8.90 -7.43 -23.53
C ASP A 74 -8.07 -8.42 -24.33
N ALA A 75 -8.67 -9.03 -25.38
CA ALA A 75 -8.01 -10.03 -26.21
C ALA A 75 -6.72 -9.52 -26.92
N ASP A 76 -6.59 -8.20 -27.05
CA ASP A 76 -5.45 -7.51 -27.65
C ASP A 76 -4.35 -7.12 -26.63
N GLN A 77 -4.38 -7.68 -25.41
CA GLN A 77 -3.43 -7.42 -24.31
C GLN A 77 -3.37 -5.95 -23.82
N ASN A 78 -4.33 -5.12 -24.17
CA ASN A 78 -4.48 -3.81 -23.55
C ASN A 78 -5.20 -3.96 -22.22
N ASN A 79 -4.43 -4.00 -21.13
CA ASN A 79 -4.98 -4.01 -19.78
C ASN A 79 -5.56 -2.62 -19.47
N TRP A 80 -6.87 -2.52 -19.47
CA TRP A 80 -7.58 -1.29 -19.09
C TRP A 80 -7.92 -1.36 -17.61
N SER A 81 -7.22 -0.58 -16.83
CA SER A 81 -7.59 -0.33 -15.43
C SER A 81 -8.75 0.66 -15.39
N ASP A 82 -9.76 0.38 -14.58
CA ASP A 82 -10.83 1.34 -14.32
C ASP A 82 -10.27 2.48 -13.44
N THR A 83 -9.89 3.56 -14.10
CA THR A 83 -9.28 4.74 -13.46
C THR A 83 -10.24 5.39 -12.45
N GLN A 84 -11.53 5.43 -12.75
CA GLN A 84 -12.52 6.02 -11.85
C GLN A 84 -12.65 5.19 -10.56
N GLN A 85 -12.78 3.87 -10.67
CA GLN A 85 -12.78 2.99 -9.49
C GLN A 85 -11.47 3.08 -8.70
N ALA A 86 -10.33 3.23 -9.37
CA ALA A 86 -9.05 3.40 -8.69
C ALA A 86 -8.98 4.71 -7.89
N ILE A 87 -9.54 5.80 -8.42
CA ILE A 87 -9.67 7.09 -7.73
C ILE A 87 -10.62 6.95 -6.51
N GLU A 88 -11.76 6.31 -6.68
CA GLU A 88 -12.72 6.07 -5.60
C GLU A 88 -12.10 5.21 -4.49
N SER A 89 -11.39 4.14 -4.85
CA SER A 89 -10.69 3.28 -3.88
C SER A 89 -9.55 4.01 -3.17
N ARG A 90 -8.79 4.87 -3.86
CA ARG A 90 -7.79 5.73 -3.24
C ARG A 90 -8.40 6.60 -2.14
N ASP A 91 -9.52 7.25 -2.43
CA ASP A 91 -10.19 8.15 -1.48
C ASP A 91 -10.89 7.37 -0.36
N LEU A 92 -11.44 6.20 -0.64
CA LEU A 92 -12.02 5.29 0.33
C LEU A 92 -10.96 4.75 1.32
N ILE A 93 -9.77 4.39 0.82
CA ILE A 93 -8.64 3.96 1.65
C ILE A 93 -8.24 5.08 2.60
N MET A 94 -8.10 6.33 2.11
CA MET A 94 -7.73 7.45 2.98
C MET A 94 -8.78 7.70 4.05
N HIS A 95 -10.06 7.64 3.71
CA HIS A 95 -11.16 7.75 4.67
C HIS A 95 -11.11 6.64 5.72
N ALA A 96 -10.89 5.39 5.31
CA ALA A 96 -10.75 4.25 6.24
C ALA A 96 -9.55 4.40 7.19
N ILE A 97 -8.43 4.96 6.71
CA ILE A 97 -7.25 5.26 7.52
C ILE A 97 -7.58 6.31 8.60
N GLU A 98 -8.24 7.41 8.23
CA GLU A 98 -8.60 8.48 9.18
C GLU A 98 -9.57 7.96 10.26
N GLU A 99 -10.58 7.21 9.86
CA GLU A 99 -11.53 6.58 10.77
C GLU A 99 -10.83 5.58 11.71
N ALA A 100 -9.94 4.73 11.17
CA ALA A 100 -9.21 3.75 11.98
C ALA A 100 -8.29 4.45 13.01
N CYS A 101 -7.59 5.51 12.61
CA CYS A 101 -6.75 6.29 13.53
C CYS A 101 -7.57 6.88 14.68
N CYS A 102 -8.78 7.36 14.41
CA CYS A 102 -9.69 7.89 15.43
C CYS A 102 -10.24 6.78 16.33
N VAL A 103 -10.77 5.70 15.73
CA VAL A 103 -11.46 4.60 16.41
C VAL A 103 -10.52 3.81 17.35
N TYR A 104 -9.26 3.65 16.94
CA TYR A 104 -8.26 2.88 17.70
C TYR A 104 -7.24 3.75 18.46
N ASP A 105 -7.40 5.07 18.48
CA ASP A 105 -6.48 6.05 19.08
C ASP A 105 -5.01 5.84 18.65
N LEU A 106 -4.79 5.70 17.33
CA LEU A 106 -3.47 5.46 16.73
C LEU A 106 -2.69 6.76 16.54
N ASP A 107 -1.38 6.68 16.35
CA ASP A 107 -0.57 7.84 15.99
C ASP A 107 -0.75 8.21 14.52
N ALA A 108 -1.68 9.12 14.24
CA ALA A 108 -1.97 9.61 12.88
C ALA A 108 -0.78 10.32 12.18
N ARG A 109 0.33 10.57 12.89
CA ARG A 109 1.57 11.11 12.30
C ARG A 109 2.57 10.02 11.92
N ASN A 110 2.31 8.78 12.32
CA ASN A 110 3.16 7.64 12.02
C ASN A 110 2.37 6.52 11.35
N VAL A 111 1.82 6.86 10.17
CA VAL A 111 1.06 5.96 9.32
C VAL A 111 1.96 5.41 8.22
N THR A 112 2.04 4.10 8.12
CA THR A 112 2.74 3.37 7.06
C THR A 112 1.72 2.63 6.19
N LEU A 113 1.85 2.75 4.87
CA LEU A 113 1.14 1.90 3.91
C LEU A 113 2.07 0.78 3.44
N LEU A 114 1.59 -0.44 3.45
CA LEU A 114 2.26 -1.61 2.88
C LEU A 114 1.34 -2.21 1.83
N GLY A 115 1.70 -2.06 0.56
CA GLY A 115 0.89 -2.54 -0.56
C GLY A 115 1.63 -3.51 -1.46
N PHE A 116 0.90 -4.49 -1.99
CA PHE A 116 1.40 -5.41 -3.01
C PHE A 116 0.61 -5.25 -4.31
N SER A 117 1.30 -5.22 -5.46
CA SER A 117 0.68 -5.17 -6.78
C SER A 117 -0.31 -4.01 -6.90
N GLN A 118 -1.60 -4.25 -7.13
CA GLN A 118 -2.65 -3.22 -7.18
C GLN A 118 -2.69 -2.38 -5.88
N GLY A 119 -2.52 -3.01 -4.71
CA GLY A 119 -2.41 -2.31 -3.43
C GLY A 119 -1.17 -1.42 -3.32
N SER A 120 -0.06 -1.80 -3.96
CA SER A 120 1.16 -0.99 -4.04
C SER A 120 0.93 0.29 -4.86
N ILE A 121 0.28 0.16 -6.02
CA ILE A 121 -0.09 1.29 -6.89
C ILE A 121 -0.96 2.29 -6.12
N LEU A 122 -1.97 1.79 -5.38
CA LEU A 122 -2.84 2.64 -4.55
C LEU A 122 -2.13 3.23 -3.34
N SER A 123 -1.23 2.49 -2.69
CA SER A 123 -0.44 3.03 -1.57
C SER A 123 0.35 4.27 -1.97
N MET A 124 1.01 4.22 -3.13
CA MET A 124 1.73 5.38 -3.69
C MET A 124 0.78 6.52 -4.04
N ALA A 125 -0.36 6.21 -4.68
CA ALA A 125 -1.36 7.20 -5.06
C ALA A 125 -1.99 7.89 -3.84
N VAL A 126 -2.32 7.16 -2.76
CA VAL A 126 -2.82 7.72 -1.50
C VAL A 126 -1.78 8.66 -0.89
N ALA A 127 -0.54 8.21 -0.75
CA ALA A 127 0.52 9.01 -0.12
C ALA A 127 0.78 10.33 -0.86
N LEU A 128 0.81 10.30 -2.19
CA LEU A 128 1.04 11.50 -3.00
C LEU A 128 -0.21 12.39 -3.10
N SER A 129 -1.41 11.82 -3.03
CA SER A 129 -2.67 12.58 -3.07
C SER A 129 -2.99 13.29 -1.74
N TYR A 130 -2.45 12.80 -0.62
CA TYR A 130 -2.74 13.32 0.71
C TYR A 130 -1.43 13.61 1.48
N PRO A 131 -0.69 14.66 1.09
CA PRO A 131 0.59 15.01 1.71
C PRO A 131 0.42 15.18 3.22
N LYS A 132 1.45 14.80 3.99
CA LYS A 132 1.49 14.85 5.47
C LYS A 132 0.59 13.84 6.20
N LYS A 133 -0.22 13.04 5.49
CA LYS A 133 -1.06 12.00 6.10
C LYS A 133 -0.36 10.65 6.21
N ILE A 134 0.53 10.36 5.27
CA ILE A 134 1.27 9.11 5.20
C ILE A 134 2.76 9.40 5.40
N ARG A 135 3.34 8.75 6.41
CA ARG A 135 4.77 8.89 6.71
C ARG A 135 5.62 7.95 5.85
N ASN A 136 5.23 6.69 5.73
CA ASN A 136 5.99 5.69 5.03
C ASN A 136 5.12 4.92 4.03
N VAL A 137 5.71 4.56 2.90
CA VAL A 137 5.11 3.67 1.91
C VAL A 137 6.06 2.53 1.62
N ILE A 138 5.60 1.30 1.78
CA ILE A 138 6.26 0.07 1.35
C ILE A 138 5.49 -0.45 0.14
N ALA A 139 6.02 -0.18 -1.04
CA ALA A 139 5.39 -0.47 -2.33
C ALA A 139 6.05 -1.69 -2.98
N LEU A 140 5.37 -2.83 -2.96
CA LEU A 140 5.87 -4.12 -3.42
C LEU A 140 5.25 -4.50 -4.77
N SER A 141 6.07 -4.75 -5.78
CA SER A 141 5.65 -5.27 -7.11
C SER A 141 4.57 -4.42 -7.79
N GLY A 142 4.69 -3.10 -7.75
CA GLY A 142 3.78 -2.15 -8.41
C GLY A 142 4.55 -1.05 -9.13
N TYR A 143 3.84 -0.05 -9.60
CA TYR A 143 4.38 1.14 -10.25
C TYR A 143 3.57 2.37 -9.89
N LEU A 144 4.15 3.57 -10.06
CA LEU A 144 3.47 4.83 -9.80
C LEU A 144 2.60 5.20 -11.01
N ASN A 145 1.28 5.23 -10.79
CA ASN A 145 0.30 5.64 -11.80
C ASN A 145 -0.14 7.08 -11.53
N LYS A 146 0.24 8.02 -12.40
CA LYS A 146 -0.08 9.45 -12.25
C LYS A 146 -1.57 9.76 -12.43
N ASP A 147 -2.28 8.97 -13.23
CA ASP A 147 -3.68 9.22 -13.60
C ASP A 147 -4.65 9.10 -12.42
N ILE A 148 -4.20 8.44 -11.35
CA ILE A 148 -4.99 8.25 -10.12
C ILE A 148 -4.51 9.10 -8.95
N ILE A 149 -3.56 10.00 -9.14
CA ILE A 149 -3.08 10.93 -8.11
C ILE A 149 -3.85 12.25 -8.24
N LYS A 150 -4.10 12.92 -7.12
CA LYS A 150 -4.75 14.25 -7.13
C LYS A 150 -3.84 15.29 -7.76
N GLU A 151 -4.44 16.23 -8.48
CA GLU A 151 -3.71 17.38 -9.03
C GLU A 151 -2.96 18.17 -7.95
N GLY A 152 -1.79 18.67 -8.29
CA GLY A 152 -0.95 19.45 -7.40
C GLY A 152 -0.12 18.59 -6.43
N TYR A 153 -0.01 17.29 -6.67
CA TYR A 153 0.79 16.38 -5.86
C TYR A 153 2.29 16.70 -5.88
N GLU A 154 2.76 17.53 -6.81
CA GLU A 154 4.18 17.91 -6.91
C GLU A 154 4.65 18.87 -5.81
N ARG A 155 3.75 19.38 -4.97
CA ARG A 155 4.04 20.56 -4.15
C ARG A 155 4.54 20.32 -2.74
N GLU A 156 4.28 19.19 -2.09
CA GLU A 156 4.67 18.99 -0.66
C GLU A 156 4.81 17.53 -0.22
N HIS A 157 5.98 16.92 -0.44
CA HIS A 157 6.21 15.52 -0.01
C HIS A 157 7.41 15.31 0.93
N SER A 158 7.90 16.37 1.57
CA SER A 158 9.13 16.32 2.38
C SER A 158 9.10 15.36 3.58
N MET A 159 7.91 14.90 3.97
CA MET A 159 7.70 14.05 5.15
C MET A 159 7.41 12.58 4.82
N THR A 160 7.22 12.23 3.55
CA THR A 160 6.89 10.85 3.16
C THR A 160 8.13 10.15 2.62
N HIS A 161 8.41 8.95 3.11
CA HIS A 161 9.52 8.12 2.67
C HIS A 161 8.98 6.86 1.97
N PHE A 162 9.61 6.48 0.87
CA PHE A 162 9.19 5.31 0.08
C PHE A 162 10.26 4.22 0.13
N TYR A 163 9.83 2.99 0.40
CA TYR A 163 10.52 1.77 0.02
C TYR A 163 9.78 1.16 -1.15
N ILE A 164 10.47 0.89 -2.23
CA ILE A 164 9.90 0.35 -3.46
C ILE A 164 10.70 -0.87 -3.87
N SER A 165 10.03 -1.96 -4.14
CA SER A 165 10.72 -3.16 -4.64
C SER A 165 9.95 -3.84 -5.76
N HIS A 166 10.69 -4.51 -6.66
CA HIS A 166 10.12 -5.20 -7.79
C HIS A 166 10.89 -6.49 -8.12
N GLY A 167 10.17 -7.47 -8.68
CA GLY A 167 10.79 -8.67 -9.22
C GLY A 167 11.39 -8.41 -10.60
N SER A 168 12.69 -8.64 -10.78
CA SER A 168 13.35 -8.41 -12.08
C SER A 168 12.87 -9.36 -13.20
N SER A 169 12.15 -10.43 -12.85
CA SER A 169 11.53 -11.39 -13.77
C SER A 169 10.01 -11.38 -13.69
N ASP A 170 9.42 -10.26 -13.25
CA ASP A 170 7.97 -10.10 -13.11
C ASP A 170 7.31 -10.10 -14.50
N GLN A 171 6.42 -11.07 -14.72
CA GLN A 171 5.67 -11.23 -15.96
C GLN A 171 4.24 -10.67 -15.89
N VAL A 172 3.82 -10.18 -14.73
CA VAL A 172 2.49 -9.56 -14.51
C VAL A 172 2.58 -8.04 -14.69
N ILE A 173 3.54 -7.42 -13.99
CA ILE A 173 3.87 -6.01 -14.14
C ILE A 173 5.32 -5.92 -14.59
N PRO A 174 5.59 -5.50 -15.85
CA PRO A 174 6.96 -5.39 -16.35
C PRO A 174 7.82 -4.51 -15.45
N VAL A 175 9.05 -4.94 -15.15
CA VAL A 175 9.99 -4.20 -14.29
C VAL A 175 10.31 -2.80 -14.84
N GLU A 176 10.22 -2.62 -16.14
CA GLU A 176 10.39 -1.32 -16.82
C GLU A 176 9.37 -0.28 -16.35
N TRP A 177 8.16 -0.70 -15.98
CA TRP A 177 7.14 0.21 -15.42
C TRP A 177 7.52 0.63 -14.00
N ALA A 178 8.00 -0.30 -13.19
CA ALA A 178 8.46 -0.01 -11.83
C ALA A 178 9.66 0.95 -11.83
N ARG A 179 10.59 0.80 -12.79
CA ARG A 179 11.77 1.66 -12.97
C ARG A 179 11.44 3.12 -13.29
N GLN A 180 10.22 3.42 -13.75
CA GLN A 180 9.77 4.80 -13.94
C GLN A 180 9.41 5.48 -12.62
N THR A 181 9.07 4.71 -11.58
CA THR A 181 8.69 5.26 -10.27
C THR A 181 9.80 6.13 -9.65
N PRO A 182 11.07 5.67 -9.54
CA PRO A 182 12.19 6.50 -9.10
C PRO A 182 12.32 7.82 -9.87
N VAL A 183 12.21 7.78 -11.20
CA VAL A 183 12.32 8.97 -12.06
C VAL A 183 11.27 10.03 -11.70
N ILE A 184 10.04 9.57 -11.43
CA ILE A 184 8.94 10.47 -11.04
C ILE A 184 9.19 11.03 -9.64
N LEU A 185 9.57 10.20 -8.67
CA LEU A 185 9.82 10.61 -7.29
C LEU A 185 10.99 11.61 -7.19
N ASP A 186 12.06 11.41 -7.96
CA ASP A 186 13.17 12.37 -8.08
C ASP A 186 12.67 13.74 -8.58
N SER A 187 11.79 13.75 -9.58
CA SER A 187 11.28 15.00 -10.16
C SER A 187 10.46 15.85 -9.17
N ILE A 188 9.93 15.24 -8.10
CA ILE A 188 9.15 15.91 -7.05
C ILE A 188 9.85 15.94 -5.69
N GLY A 189 11.13 15.52 -5.63
CA GLY A 189 11.96 15.59 -4.43
C GLY A 189 11.54 14.66 -3.28
N VAL A 190 10.85 13.55 -3.58
CA VAL A 190 10.45 12.55 -2.60
C VAL A 190 11.60 11.60 -2.31
N LYS A 191 11.84 11.31 -1.03
CA LYS A 191 12.87 10.35 -0.61
C LYS A 191 12.40 8.92 -0.82
N TYR A 192 13.24 8.09 -1.42
CA TYR A 192 12.94 6.68 -1.63
C TYR A 192 14.17 5.79 -1.55
N GLN A 193 13.93 4.49 -1.36
CA GLN A 193 14.84 3.38 -1.62
C GLN A 193 14.17 2.48 -2.66
N TYR A 194 14.88 2.13 -3.74
CA TYR A 194 14.40 1.25 -4.79
C TYR A 194 15.29 0.02 -4.90
N GLU A 195 14.69 -1.17 -4.92
CA GLU A 195 15.40 -2.44 -5.01
C GLU A 195 14.74 -3.40 -6.00
N GLU A 196 15.55 -4.18 -6.70
CA GLU A 196 15.10 -5.27 -7.55
C GLU A 196 15.57 -6.61 -7.01
N PHE A 197 14.69 -7.61 -7.06
CA PHE A 197 14.98 -8.97 -6.62
C PHE A 197 14.81 -9.97 -7.77
N PRO A 198 15.64 -11.05 -7.86
CA PRO A 198 15.56 -12.03 -8.94
C PRO A 198 14.38 -13.00 -8.73
N VAL A 199 13.17 -12.46 -8.74
CA VAL A 199 11.91 -13.19 -8.57
C VAL A 199 10.88 -12.70 -9.60
N GLY A 200 9.77 -13.44 -9.75
CA GLY A 200 8.61 -13.04 -10.53
C GLY A 200 7.72 -12.04 -9.76
N HIS A 201 6.39 -12.12 -9.99
CA HIS A 201 5.40 -11.28 -9.31
C HIS A 201 5.17 -11.78 -7.88
N GLY A 202 5.97 -11.32 -6.93
CA GLY A 202 5.92 -11.79 -5.55
C GLY A 202 6.97 -11.17 -4.66
N VAL A 203 6.94 -11.55 -3.38
CA VAL A 203 7.85 -11.06 -2.33
C VAL A 203 8.76 -12.21 -1.90
N SER A 204 10.08 -12.09 -2.14
CA SER A 204 11.05 -13.06 -1.65
C SER A 204 11.37 -12.83 -0.17
N PRO A 205 11.94 -13.85 0.53
CA PRO A 205 12.44 -13.65 1.90
C PRO A 205 13.43 -12.49 2.01
N GLN A 206 14.33 -12.32 1.03
CA GLN A 206 15.31 -11.22 1.02
C GLN A 206 14.60 -9.86 0.91
N ASN A 207 13.59 -9.75 0.05
CA ASN A 207 12.78 -8.54 -0.06
C ASN A 207 12.06 -8.23 1.26
N PHE A 208 11.44 -9.26 1.88
CA PHE A 208 10.78 -9.10 3.18
C PHE A 208 11.74 -8.57 4.25
N TYR A 209 12.93 -9.14 4.38
CA TYR A 209 13.93 -8.68 5.35
C TYR A 209 14.41 -7.27 5.05
N SER A 210 14.60 -6.91 3.76
CA SER A 210 15.03 -5.58 3.34
C SER A 210 14.01 -4.51 3.75
N PHE A 211 12.75 -4.63 3.38
CA PHE A 211 11.76 -3.61 3.74
C PHE A 211 11.48 -3.55 5.24
N ARG A 212 11.56 -4.69 5.95
CA ARG A 212 11.42 -4.71 7.41
C ARG A 212 12.55 -3.97 8.09
N GLU A 213 13.80 -4.16 7.65
CA GLU A 213 14.95 -3.44 8.16
C GLU A 213 14.81 -1.94 7.86
N TRP A 214 14.47 -1.59 6.63
CA TRP A 214 14.21 -0.21 6.25
C TRP A 214 13.16 0.45 7.16
N LEU A 215 12.05 -0.24 7.44
CA LEU A 215 11.00 0.28 8.32
C LEU A 215 11.49 0.59 9.73
N THR A 216 12.40 -0.21 10.27
CA THR A 216 12.97 0.02 11.62
C THR A 216 13.91 1.23 11.71
N GLN A 217 14.31 1.79 10.57
CA GLN A 217 15.19 2.95 10.48
C GLN A 217 14.41 4.27 10.30
N GLN A 218 13.05 4.21 10.17
CA GLN A 218 12.18 5.39 9.98
C GLN A 218 11.66 5.90 11.33
#